data_0cef65cee002221f723264637beeb495
#
_entry.id   0cef65cee002221f723264637beeb495
#
_cell.length_a   1.000
_cell.length_b   1.000
_cell.length_c   1.000
_cell.angle_alpha   90.00
_cell.angle_beta   90.00
_cell.angle_gamma   90.00
#
_symmetry.space_group_name_H-M   'P 1'
#
loop_
_entity.id
_entity.type
_entity.pdbx_description
1 polymer ?
#
loop_
_entity_poly.entity_id
_entity_poly.type
_entity_poly.pdbx_seq_one_letter_code
_entity_poly.pdbx_strand_id
1 'polypeptide(L)'
;MYPGAHAWVLGVMARTEFPNAKGDYMAGFSNRDCTPSNGIEYELMAPGAAIWSTLPGDSYSAWSGTSMAAPVVAGMAALARTRWPDKTTYSSRFIMGQVGATGGSLKAFTPVKGPAVSFAQADAYNALTSTPEPELSYEEHWLFDEVAQGDGNDGDGRVDAGESVELAIVIRNRWGKAENVVATLSTPSGASAADPYVTFQTASVNYGAVGSFNKDDNGIEYDEGLLVTGVRNPFVFSVDANTPNNHIIPFTLTMTAENGLDPTDATSYSFTSTFQLIVQRSRELPSIIDSDAAGTDGGNVDTVGVEDAVVTLGSSAPWVVDTPVLISKGQSVKVTEGAQMPF
;
A
#
# COMPACT_ATOMS: atom_id res chain seq x y z
N MET A 1 5.98 -1.77 13.82
CA MET A 1 6.61 -1.05 14.97
C MET A 1 7.74 -0.21 14.43
N TYR A 2 7.66 1.11 14.55
CA TYR A 2 8.70 2.03 14.08
C TYR A 2 9.95 1.97 14.98
N PRO A 3 11.18 2.11 14.41
CA PRO A 3 11.43 2.40 12.98
C PRO A 3 11.49 1.18 12.06
N GLY A 4 11.49 -0.06 12.58
CA GLY A 4 11.73 -1.28 11.79
C GLY A 4 10.73 -1.54 10.66
N ALA A 5 9.52 -1.01 10.78
CA ALA A 5 8.47 -1.12 9.75
C ALA A 5 8.45 0.07 8.76
N HIS A 6 9.49 0.93 8.78
CA HIS A 6 9.56 2.04 7.84
C HIS A 6 10.08 1.56 6.48
N ALA A 7 9.48 2.01 5.40
CA ALA A 7 9.78 1.59 4.02
C ALA A 7 11.26 1.63 3.61
N TRP A 8 12.08 2.45 4.27
CA TRP A 8 13.51 2.62 3.99
C TRP A 8 14.41 2.00 5.06
N VAL A 9 13.85 1.13 5.89
CA VAL A 9 14.58 0.38 6.93
C VAL A 9 14.39 -1.10 6.64
N LEU A 10 15.50 -1.86 6.62
CA LEU A 10 15.44 -3.30 6.51
C LEU A 10 15.02 -3.88 7.85
N GLY A 11 13.80 -4.37 7.94
CA GLY A 11 13.20 -4.94 9.14
C GLY A 11 13.73 -6.35 9.40
N VAL A 12 14.32 -6.56 10.58
CA VAL A 12 14.96 -7.85 10.94
C VAL A 12 14.21 -8.53 12.07
N MET A 13 13.75 -9.75 11.82
CA MET A 13 13.13 -10.64 12.79
C MET A 13 14.14 -11.60 13.39
N ALA A 14 13.92 -12.05 14.63
CA ALA A 14 14.76 -13.03 15.28
C ALA A 14 14.29 -14.46 15.01
N ARG A 15 15.21 -15.34 14.58
CA ARG A 15 14.97 -16.76 14.50
C ARG A 15 15.77 -17.55 15.55
N THR A 16 15.29 -18.72 15.86
CA THR A 16 15.99 -19.76 16.65
C THR A 16 16.87 -20.63 15.73
N GLU A 17 17.83 -21.32 16.30
CA GLU A 17 18.67 -22.27 15.57
C GLU A 17 17.85 -23.48 15.11
N PHE A 18 17.00 -24.02 15.98
CA PHE A 18 16.16 -25.18 15.72
C PHE A 18 14.67 -24.75 15.71
N PRO A 19 13.85 -25.43 14.92
CA PRO A 19 12.41 -25.14 14.90
C PRO A 19 11.74 -25.61 16.20
N ASN A 20 10.59 -24.99 16.50
CA ASN A 20 9.70 -25.48 17.56
C ASN A 20 8.98 -26.79 17.15
N ALA A 21 8.12 -27.32 18.00
CA ALA A 21 7.36 -28.54 17.72
C ALA A 21 6.42 -28.47 16.49
N LYS A 22 6.13 -27.25 15.99
CA LYS A 22 5.35 -27.02 14.76
C LYS A 22 6.24 -26.85 13.52
N GLY A 23 7.54 -26.94 13.68
CA GLY A 23 8.50 -26.69 12.62
C GLY A 23 8.74 -25.20 12.34
N ASP A 24 8.35 -24.30 13.23
CA ASP A 24 8.50 -22.84 13.07
C ASP A 24 9.84 -22.39 13.65
N TYR A 25 10.54 -21.54 12.92
CA TYR A 25 11.87 -21.04 13.29
C TYR A 25 11.85 -19.65 13.96
N MET A 26 10.78 -18.90 13.83
CA MET A 26 10.70 -17.58 14.44
C MET A 26 10.73 -17.68 15.96
N ALA A 27 11.56 -16.86 16.59
CA ALA A 27 11.59 -16.75 18.05
C ALA A 27 10.28 -16.16 18.58
N GLY A 28 9.74 -16.74 19.66
CA GLY A 28 8.43 -16.34 20.19
C GLY A 28 8.33 -14.88 20.66
N PHE A 29 9.44 -14.25 20.92
CA PHE A 29 9.55 -12.82 21.29
C PHE A 29 9.73 -11.89 20.08
N SER A 30 9.95 -12.43 18.88
CA SER A 30 10.19 -11.59 17.70
C SER A 30 8.93 -10.82 17.29
N ASN A 31 9.10 -9.55 16.98
CA ASN A 31 8.11 -8.82 16.19
C ASN A 31 7.99 -9.46 14.82
N ARG A 32 6.82 -9.39 14.24
CA ARG A 32 6.49 -9.98 12.93
C ARG A 32 5.30 -9.29 12.31
N ASP A 33 5.17 -9.46 11.00
CA ASP A 33 3.93 -9.15 10.30
C ASP A 33 2.86 -10.17 10.68
N CYS A 34 1.70 -9.65 11.05
CA CYS A 34 0.55 -10.50 11.38
C CYS A 34 -0.25 -10.87 10.13
N THR A 35 -0.19 -10.03 9.10
CA THR A 35 -0.95 -10.16 7.85
C THR A 35 -0.04 -9.78 6.66
N PRO A 36 0.82 -10.70 6.20
CA PRO A 36 1.75 -10.43 5.09
C PRO A 36 1.05 -10.04 3.77
N SER A 37 -0.25 -10.33 3.65
CA SER A 37 -1.07 -9.92 2.50
C SER A 37 -1.26 -8.41 2.36
N ASN A 38 -1.06 -7.65 3.46
CA ASN A 38 -1.21 -6.20 3.47
C ASN A 38 0.13 -5.45 3.27
N GLY A 39 1.14 -6.14 2.76
CA GLY A 39 2.49 -5.65 2.64
C GLY A 39 3.43 -6.24 3.70
N ILE A 40 4.71 -6.34 3.38
CA ILE A 40 5.73 -6.86 4.27
C ILE A 40 6.40 -5.68 4.98
N GLU A 41 6.25 -5.60 6.31
CA GLU A 41 6.92 -4.60 7.15
C GLU A 41 8.30 -5.06 7.64
N TYR A 42 8.55 -6.39 7.63
CA TYR A 42 9.81 -7.00 8.04
C TYR A 42 10.27 -7.98 6.97
N GLU A 43 11.48 -7.78 6.45
CA GLU A 43 11.92 -8.45 5.22
C GLU A 43 12.59 -9.79 5.47
N LEU A 44 13.36 -9.94 6.56
CA LEU A 44 14.11 -11.17 6.77
C LEU A 44 14.29 -11.57 8.24
N MET A 45 14.58 -12.85 8.44
CA MET A 45 14.95 -13.43 9.73
C MET A 45 16.45 -13.63 9.83
N ALA A 46 17.02 -13.33 11.01
CA ALA A 46 18.41 -13.63 11.33
C ALA A 46 18.52 -14.32 12.69
N PRO A 47 19.63 -15.04 12.99
CA PRO A 47 19.86 -15.63 14.30
C PRO A 47 19.76 -14.59 15.40
N GLY A 48 18.85 -14.80 16.36
CA GLY A 48 18.57 -13.84 17.43
C GLY A 48 18.29 -14.50 18.78
N ALA A 49 18.45 -15.80 18.91
CA ALA A 49 18.25 -16.53 20.15
C ALA A 49 19.56 -17.18 20.62
N ALA A 50 19.90 -16.99 21.90
CA ALA A 50 21.11 -17.51 22.54
C ALA A 50 22.41 -17.11 21.82
N ILE A 51 22.53 -15.87 21.38
CA ILE A 51 23.69 -15.35 20.66
C ILE A 51 24.78 -14.97 21.67
N TRP A 52 25.90 -15.66 21.62
CA TRP A 52 27.08 -15.38 22.43
C TRP A 52 27.79 -14.13 21.93
N SER A 53 28.12 -13.23 22.83
CA SER A 53 28.88 -12.02 22.54
C SER A 53 29.64 -11.52 23.75
N THR A 54 30.53 -10.56 23.51
CA THR A 54 31.32 -9.91 24.58
C THR A 54 30.46 -8.97 25.42
N LEU A 55 30.79 -8.88 26.70
CA LEU A 55 30.19 -7.96 27.65
C LEU A 55 31.28 -7.11 28.31
N PRO A 56 30.93 -5.96 28.92
CA PRO A 56 31.86 -5.19 29.75
C PRO A 56 32.46 -6.04 30.85
N GLY A 57 33.73 -5.80 31.20
CA GLY A 57 34.45 -6.51 32.25
C GLY A 57 34.98 -7.86 31.82
N ASP A 58 35.47 -7.98 30.57
CA ASP A 58 36.10 -9.16 29.99
C ASP A 58 35.28 -10.44 30.14
N SER A 59 33.99 -10.31 30.00
CA SER A 59 33.03 -11.41 30.13
C SER A 59 32.28 -11.69 28.81
N TYR A 60 31.65 -12.86 28.78
CA TYR A 60 30.84 -13.33 27.65
C TYR A 60 29.51 -13.86 28.17
N SER A 61 28.44 -13.61 27.41
CA SER A 61 27.14 -14.23 27.71
C SER A 61 26.32 -14.41 26.45
N ALA A 62 25.33 -15.30 26.53
CA ALA A 62 24.35 -15.51 25.48
C ALA A 62 23.12 -14.68 25.76
N TRP A 63 22.74 -13.81 24.80
CA TRP A 63 21.53 -13.00 24.85
C TRP A 63 20.59 -13.36 23.71
N SER A 64 19.30 -13.07 23.92
CA SER A 64 18.26 -13.31 22.92
C SER A 64 17.46 -12.03 22.67
N GLY A 65 17.19 -11.73 21.41
CA GLY A 65 16.43 -10.55 21.00
C GLY A 65 16.58 -10.26 19.51
N THR A 66 15.65 -9.50 18.96
CA THR A 66 15.82 -8.89 17.62
C THR A 66 17.04 -7.96 17.59
N SER A 67 17.42 -7.39 18.74
CA SER A 67 18.67 -6.65 18.93
C SER A 67 19.93 -7.45 18.66
N MET A 68 19.87 -8.79 18.77
CA MET A 68 20.97 -9.70 18.43
C MET A 68 20.91 -10.14 16.96
N ALA A 69 19.72 -10.17 16.37
CA ALA A 69 19.53 -10.48 14.96
C ALA A 69 19.96 -9.32 14.05
N ALA A 70 19.62 -8.09 14.39
CA ALA A 70 19.94 -6.91 13.58
C ALA A 70 21.44 -6.73 13.25
N PRO A 71 22.40 -6.87 14.19
CA PRO A 71 23.82 -6.76 13.89
C PRO A 71 24.36 -7.87 12.98
N VAL A 72 23.75 -9.03 12.94
CA VAL A 72 24.10 -10.10 11.98
C VAL A 72 23.83 -9.60 10.56
N VAL A 73 22.66 -9.02 10.32
CA VAL A 73 22.28 -8.47 9.03
C VAL A 73 23.12 -7.21 8.69
N ALA A 74 23.41 -6.37 9.66
CA ALA A 74 24.31 -5.24 9.47
C ALA A 74 25.72 -5.67 9.04
N GLY A 75 26.23 -6.76 9.63
CA GLY A 75 27.49 -7.39 9.21
C GLY A 75 27.44 -7.93 7.78
N MET A 76 26.34 -8.57 7.40
CA MET A 76 26.13 -9.01 6.01
C MET A 76 26.09 -7.83 5.03
N ALA A 77 25.39 -6.76 5.38
CA ALA A 77 25.36 -5.54 4.56
C ALA A 77 26.76 -4.91 4.41
N ALA A 78 27.57 -4.94 5.47
CA ALA A 78 28.97 -4.50 5.41
C ALA A 78 29.80 -5.39 4.46
N LEU A 79 29.65 -6.72 4.52
CA LEU A 79 30.30 -7.64 3.58
C LEU A 79 29.83 -7.39 2.14
N ALA A 80 28.52 -7.26 1.90
CA ALA A 80 27.99 -6.93 0.59
C ALA A 80 28.55 -5.61 0.07
N ARG A 81 28.71 -4.59 0.93
CA ARG A 81 29.33 -3.31 0.58
C ARG A 81 30.81 -3.46 0.18
N THR A 82 31.55 -4.42 0.74
CA THR A 82 32.93 -4.69 0.27
C THR A 82 32.98 -5.31 -1.13
N ARG A 83 31.97 -6.09 -1.49
CA ARG A 83 31.82 -6.70 -2.81
C ARG A 83 31.40 -5.67 -3.86
N TRP A 84 30.54 -4.72 -3.48
CA TRP A 84 30.02 -3.64 -4.31
C TRP A 84 30.34 -2.27 -3.68
N PRO A 85 31.59 -1.79 -3.78
CA PRO A 85 32.07 -0.62 -3.04
C PRO A 85 31.60 0.72 -3.64
N ASP A 86 31.32 0.75 -4.93
CA ASP A 86 30.87 1.96 -5.61
C ASP A 86 29.43 2.32 -5.21
N LYS A 87 29.30 3.37 -4.40
CA LYS A 87 28.01 3.83 -3.90
C LYS A 87 27.14 4.54 -4.94
N THR A 88 27.74 4.98 -6.05
CA THR A 88 27.02 5.63 -7.14
C THR A 88 26.26 4.59 -7.96
N THR A 89 26.94 3.52 -8.34
CA THR A 89 26.34 2.40 -9.08
C THR A 89 25.50 1.50 -8.18
N TYR A 90 26.01 1.21 -6.97
CA TYR A 90 25.35 0.32 -6.00
C TYR A 90 24.93 1.08 -4.76
N SER A 91 23.76 1.66 -4.80
CA SER A 91 23.20 2.46 -3.69
C SER A 91 23.06 1.63 -2.39
N SER A 92 22.72 2.29 -1.28
CA SER A 92 22.40 1.58 -0.04
C SER A 92 21.15 0.71 -0.19
N ARG A 93 20.19 1.13 -1.03
CA ARG A 93 18.99 0.34 -1.35
C ARG A 93 19.34 -0.94 -2.12
N PHE A 94 20.27 -0.88 -3.07
CA PHE A 94 20.80 -2.08 -3.71
C PHE A 94 21.34 -3.07 -2.68
N ILE A 95 22.15 -2.61 -1.71
CA ILE A 95 22.69 -3.50 -0.65
C ILE A 95 21.56 -4.08 0.21
N MET A 96 20.52 -3.31 0.52
CA MET A 96 19.38 -3.81 1.28
C MET A 96 18.61 -4.89 0.50
N GLY A 97 18.34 -4.64 -0.78
CA GLY A 97 17.72 -5.61 -1.68
C GLY A 97 18.56 -6.89 -1.80
N GLN A 98 19.87 -6.75 -2.00
CA GLN A 98 20.81 -7.86 -2.11
C GLN A 98 20.80 -8.75 -0.84
N VAL A 99 20.83 -8.15 0.34
CA VAL A 99 20.80 -8.87 1.61
C VAL A 99 19.45 -9.53 1.88
N GLY A 100 18.36 -8.86 1.53
CA GLY A 100 17.00 -9.35 1.74
C GLY A 100 16.58 -10.46 0.75
N ALA A 101 16.94 -10.30 -0.54
CA ALA A 101 16.47 -11.17 -1.62
C ALA A 101 17.14 -12.52 -1.68
N THR A 102 18.40 -12.62 -1.26
CA THR A 102 19.23 -13.78 -1.56
C THR A 102 19.16 -14.86 -0.49
N GLY A 103 18.45 -14.61 0.60
CA GLY A 103 18.21 -15.59 1.65
C GLY A 103 17.11 -16.59 1.28
N GLY A 104 17.37 -17.88 1.45
CA GLY A 104 16.34 -18.91 1.22
C GLY A 104 15.12 -18.71 2.13
N SER A 105 13.95 -19.07 1.64
CA SER A 105 12.69 -18.99 2.40
C SER A 105 12.69 -20.01 3.54
N LEU A 106 12.36 -19.55 4.74
CA LEU A 106 12.28 -20.38 5.95
C LEU A 106 10.92 -20.20 6.62
N LYS A 107 10.32 -21.34 7.01
CA LYS A 107 9.04 -21.31 7.73
C LYS A 107 9.18 -20.55 9.06
N ALA A 108 8.51 -19.44 9.16
CA ALA A 108 8.58 -18.55 10.31
C ALA A 108 7.62 -18.98 11.42
N PHE A 109 6.34 -19.01 11.11
CA PHE A 109 5.31 -19.40 12.08
C PHE A 109 4.07 -19.97 11.39
N THR A 110 3.28 -20.71 12.18
CA THR A 110 1.97 -21.23 11.76
C THR A 110 0.89 -20.50 12.53
N PRO A 111 0.05 -19.68 11.87
CA PRO A 111 -1.05 -18.98 12.52
C PRO A 111 -2.13 -19.99 13.00
N VAL A 112 -3.02 -19.54 13.89
CA VAL A 112 -4.14 -20.37 14.38
C VAL A 112 -5.12 -20.70 13.24
N LYS A 113 -5.29 -19.78 12.29
CA LYS A 113 -6.07 -19.96 11.06
C LYS A 113 -5.23 -19.50 9.87
N GLY A 114 -5.21 -20.29 8.81
CA GLY A 114 -4.49 -19.99 7.59
C GLY A 114 -3.22 -20.82 7.37
N PRO A 115 -2.54 -20.65 6.24
CA PRO A 115 -1.34 -21.37 5.89
C PRO A 115 -0.14 -20.94 6.77
N ALA A 116 0.91 -21.75 6.77
CA ALA A 116 2.17 -21.38 7.37
C ALA A 116 2.78 -20.18 6.64
N VAL A 117 3.38 -19.26 7.40
CA VAL A 117 4.05 -18.07 6.89
C VAL A 117 5.55 -18.30 6.88
N SER A 118 6.19 -17.95 5.77
CA SER A 118 7.64 -18.06 5.58
C SER A 118 8.21 -16.68 5.25
N PHE A 119 9.46 -16.46 5.68
CA PHE A 119 10.23 -15.26 5.37
C PHE A 119 11.62 -15.64 4.89
N ALA A 120 12.29 -14.73 4.19
CA ALA A 120 13.69 -14.86 3.87
C ALA A 120 14.53 -14.98 5.15
N GLN A 121 15.62 -15.75 5.11
CA GLN A 121 16.61 -15.81 6.19
C GLN A 121 17.91 -15.13 5.77
N ALA A 122 18.65 -14.62 6.73
CA ALA A 122 19.97 -14.06 6.49
C ALA A 122 20.92 -15.14 5.96
N ASP A 123 21.47 -14.94 4.76
CA ASP A 123 22.42 -15.82 4.10
C ASP A 123 23.56 -14.99 3.47
N ALA A 124 24.69 -14.95 4.17
CA ALA A 124 25.81 -14.12 3.76
C ALA A 124 26.48 -14.64 2.47
N TYR A 125 26.49 -15.93 2.22
CA TYR A 125 27.07 -16.51 1.03
C TYR A 125 26.26 -16.13 -0.20
N ASN A 126 24.97 -16.37 -0.18
CA ASN A 126 24.09 -16.02 -1.28
C ASN A 126 24.02 -14.49 -1.49
N ALA A 127 24.06 -13.70 -0.42
CA ALA A 127 24.14 -12.25 -0.54
C ALA A 127 25.37 -11.74 -1.31
N LEU A 128 26.44 -12.51 -1.36
CA LEU A 128 27.68 -12.17 -2.07
C LEU A 128 27.81 -12.80 -3.47
N THR A 129 27.05 -13.85 -3.75
CA THR A 129 27.26 -14.69 -4.94
C THR A 129 26.05 -14.76 -5.88
N SER A 130 24.84 -14.50 -5.38
CA SER A 130 23.62 -14.58 -6.17
C SER A 130 23.21 -13.22 -6.72
N THR A 131 22.61 -13.21 -7.92
CA THR A 131 21.92 -12.06 -8.48
C THR A 131 20.46 -12.12 -7.99
N PRO A 132 19.97 -11.09 -7.30
CA PRO A 132 18.60 -11.09 -6.84
C PRO A 132 17.62 -10.83 -7.97
N GLU A 133 16.54 -11.58 -7.97
CA GLU A 133 15.39 -11.36 -8.84
C GLU A 133 14.58 -10.16 -8.34
N PRO A 134 13.75 -9.51 -9.20
CA PRO A 134 12.82 -8.49 -8.74
C PRO A 134 11.70 -9.11 -7.89
N GLU A 135 11.09 -8.31 -7.02
CA GLU A 135 9.86 -8.67 -6.33
C GLU A 135 8.97 -7.44 -6.13
N LEU A 136 7.93 -7.37 -6.93
CA LEU A 136 7.00 -6.24 -6.94
C LEU A 136 5.75 -6.53 -6.12
N SER A 137 5.27 -5.50 -5.44
CA SER A 137 4.01 -5.54 -4.72
C SER A 137 3.34 -4.17 -4.75
N TYR A 138 2.01 -4.16 -4.62
CA TYR A 138 1.26 -2.96 -4.31
C TYR A 138 1.67 -2.42 -2.93
N GLU A 139 1.77 -1.10 -2.81
CA GLU A 139 2.05 -0.42 -1.54
C GLU A 139 0.87 0.44 -1.09
N GLU A 140 0.47 1.40 -1.92
CA GLU A 140 -0.60 2.34 -1.64
C GLU A 140 -1.18 2.91 -2.95
N HIS A 141 -2.28 3.63 -2.87
CA HIS A 141 -2.87 4.33 -4.02
C HIS A 141 -3.43 5.69 -3.62
N TRP A 142 -3.61 6.53 -4.63
CA TRP A 142 -4.22 7.86 -4.54
C TRP A 142 -5.32 7.95 -5.59
N LEU A 143 -6.46 8.49 -5.19
CA LEU A 143 -7.62 8.72 -6.04
C LEU A 143 -7.69 10.19 -6.45
N PHE A 144 -8.06 10.41 -7.69
CA PHE A 144 -8.29 11.74 -8.25
C PHE A 144 -9.61 11.70 -9.02
N ASP A 145 -10.58 12.43 -8.53
CA ASP A 145 -11.96 12.52 -9.01
C ASP A 145 -12.36 13.96 -9.29
N GLU A 146 -11.37 14.82 -9.57
CA GLU A 146 -11.58 16.22 -9.82
C GLU A 146 -12.56 16.47 -10.98
N VAL A 147 -13.40 17.50 -10.86
CA VAL A 147 -14.39 17.88 -11.88
C VAL A 147 -13.77 18.05 -13.27
N ALA A 148 -12.50 18.46 -13.34
CA ALA A 148 -11.76 18.59 -14.59
C ALA A 148 -11.46 17.26 -15.29
N GLN A 149 -11.56 16.13 -14.60
CA GLN A 149 -11.21 14.80 -15.09
C GLN A 149 -12.39 14.04 -15.70
N GLY A 150 -13.63 14.44 -15.44
CA GLY A 150 -14.80 13.80 -16.01
C GLY A 150 -16.13 14.37 -15.55
N ASP A 151 -17.17 14.12 -16.34
CA ASP A 151 -18.54 14.46 -15.94
C ASP A 151 -18.97 13.59 -14.75
N GLY A 152 -19.57 14.19 -13.75
CA GLY A 152 -20.06 13.51 -12.56
C GLY A 152 -19.10 13.49 -11.39
N ASN A 153 -17.82 13.88 -11.58
CA ASN A 153 -16.83 13.98 -10.53
C ASN A 153 -17.10 15.21 -9.65
N ASP A 154 -16.93 15.06 -8.34
CA ASP A 154 -17.17 16.14 -7.37
C ASP A 154 -15.94 16.57 -6.57
N GLY A 155 -14.83 15.83 -6.66
CA GLY A 155 -13.54 16.19 -6.05
C GLY A 155 -13.45 15.87 -4.56
N ASP A 156 -14.27 14.96 -4.06
CA ASP A 156 -14.29 14.63 -2.63
C ASP A 156 -13.24 13.57 -2.23
N GLY A 157 -12.50 13.04 -3.20
CA GLY A 157 -11.43 12.03 -2.99
C GLY A 157 -11.96 10.62 -2.77
N ARG A 158 -13.19 10.34 -3.18
CA ARG A 158 -13.85 9.03 -3.07
C ARG A 158 -14.23 8.52 -4.44
N VAL A 159 -14.75 7.31 -4.45
CA VAL A 159 -15.30 6.71 -5.67
C VAL A 159 -16.81 6.69 -5.54
N ASP A 160 -17.49 7.53 -6.30
CA ASP A 160 -18.92 7.59 -6.32
C ASP A 160 -19.53 6.96 -7.59
N ALA A 161 -20.82 6.64 -7.52
CA ALA A 161 -21.51 6.05 -8.65
C ALA A 161 -21.75 7.11 -9.76
N GLY A 162 -21.23 6.85 -10.94
CA GLY A 162 -21.32 7.74 -12.11
C GLY A 162 -20.04 8.51 -12.40
N GLU A 163 -19.00 8.34 -11.59
CA GLU A 163 -17.72 9.03 -11.74
C GLU A 163 -16.74 8.33 -12.65
N SER A 164 -15.79 9.12 -13.14
CA SER A 164 -14.59 8.67 -13.84
C SER A 164 -13.37 9.03 -13.00
N VAL A 165 -12.69 8.03 -12.47
CA VAL A 165 -11.62 8.17 -11.48
C VAL A 165 -10.27 7.92 -12.12
N GLU A 166 -9.32 8.81 -11.86
CA GLU A 166 -7.90 8.57 -12.08
C GLU A 166 -7.27 7.96 -10.83
N LEU A 167 -6.49 6.91 -11.02
CA LEU A 167 -5.85 6.17 -9.94
C LEU A 167 -4.34 6.17 -10.12
N ALA A 168 -3.63 6.71 -9.15
CA ALA A 168 -2.20 6.54 -9.01
C ALA A 168 -1.92 5.39 -8.05
N ILE A 169 -1.05 4.47 -8.46
CA ILE A 169 -0.65 3.33 -7.63
C ILE A 169 0.84 3.39 -7.37
N VAL A 170 1.22 3.33 -6.10
CA VAL A 170 2.61 3.16 -5.68
C VAL A 170 2.89 1.67 -5.61
N ILE A 171 3.92 1.24 -6.32
CA ILE A 171 4.45 -0.11 -6.28
C ILE A 171 5.78 -0.15 -5.55
N ARG A 172 6.07 -1.24 -4.88
CA ARG A 172 7.31 -1.47 -4.17
C ARG A 172 8.06 -2.64 -4.78
N ASN A 173 9.35 -2.43 -5.06
CA ASN A 173 10.29 -3.50 -5.36
C ASN A 173 11.17 -3.78 -4.15
N ARG A 174 11.07 -4.99 -3.60
CA ARG A 174 11.80 -5.38 -2.38
C ARG A 174 13.17 -5.94 -2.67
N TRP A 175 13.38 -6.50 -3.87
CA TRP A 175 14.59 -7.25 -4.16
C TRP A 175 15.45 -6.61 -5.24
N GLY A 176 15.82 -7.38 -6.25
CA GLY A 176 16.67 -6.93 -7.34
C GLY A 176 15.99 -5.87 -8.21
N LYS A 177 16.79 -5.10 -8.94
CA LYS A 177 16.26 -4.10 -9.88
C LYS A 177 15.31 -4.76 -10.89
N ALA A 178 14.13 -4.18 -11.05
CA ALA A 178 13.16 -4.53 -12.08
C ALA A 178 13.29 -3.60 -13.28
N GLU A 179 13.22 -4.13 -14.49
CA GLU A 179 13.17 -3.39 -15.76
C GLU A 179 11.86 -3.73 -16.49
N ASN A 180 11.46 -2.85 -17.39
CA ASN A 180 10.28 -3.02 -18.23
C ASN A 180 9.02 -3.36 -17.43
N VAL A 181 8.86 -2.68 -16.28
CA VAL A 181 7.74 -2.92 -15.38
C VAL A 181 6.46 -2.39 -15.98
N VAL A 182 5.50 -3.30 -16.21
CA VAL A 182 4.16 -2.96 -16.66
C VAL A 182 3.16 -3.49 -15.62
N ALA A 183 2.28 -2.60 -15.16
CA ALA A 183 1.21 -2.96 -14.26
C ALA A 183 -0.14 -2.90 -14.97
N THR A 184 -0.96 -3.92 -14.76
CA THR A 184 -2.31 -4.03 -15.33
C THR A 184 -3.32 -4.21 -14.21
N LEU A 185 -4.31 -3.34 -14.21
CA LEU A 185 -5.41 -3.34 -13.25
C LEU A 185 -6.61 -4.08 -13.84
N SER A 186 -7.22 -4.93 -13.05
CA SER A 186 -8.45 -5.64 -13.42
C SER A 186 -9.34 -5.82 -12.20
N THR A 187 -10.62 -6.07 -12.41
CA THR A 187 -11.49 -6.59 -11.37
C THR A 187 -11.46 -8.12 -11.44
N PRO A 188 -11.27 -8.83 -10.31
CA PRO A 188 -11.17 -10.28 -10.35
C PRO A 188 -12.45 -10.89 -10.88
N SER A 189 -12.24 -11.69 -11.90
CA SER A 189 -13.26 -12.51 -12.50
C SER A 189 -13.22 -13.93 -11.91
N GLY A 190 -13.39 -14.14 -10.65
CA GLY A 190 -13.43 -15.49 -10.08
C GLY A 190 -14.14 -16.50 -11.01
N ALA A 191 -15.01 -17.36 -10.56
CA ALA A 191 -15.92 -18.11 -11.42
C ALA A 191 -17.00 -17.22 -12.09
N SER A 192 -16.91 -15.91 -11.92
CA SER A 192 -17.86 -14.88 -12.36
C SER A 192 -17.18 -13.85 -13.25
N ALA A 193 -17.94 -13.15 -14.05
CA ALA A 193 -17.47 -12.03 -14.87
C ALA A 193 -16.77 -10.94 -14.03
N ALA A 194 -15.99 -10.08 -14.71
CA ALA A 194 -15.48 -8.85 -14.13
C ALA A 194 -16.61 -8.04 -13.47
N ASP A 195 -16.24 -7.15 -12.55
CA ASP A 195 -17.21 -6.31 -11.84
C ASP A 195 -18.12 -5.59 -12.87
N PRO A 196 -19.45 -5.78 -12.79
CA PRO A 196 -20.37 -5.29 -13.82
C PRO A 196 -20.51 -3.76 -13.83
N TYR A 197 -20.05 -3.08 -12.80
CA TYR A 197 -20.17 -1.65 -12.63
C TYR A 197 -18.90 -0.87 -13.01
N VAL A 198 -17.82 -1.56 -13.35
CA VAL A 198 -16.52 -0.92 -13.63
C VAL A 198 -16.19 -1.04 -15.12
N THR A 199 -15.85 0.10 -15.73
CA THR A 199 -15.34 0.16 -17.10
C THR A 199 -13.98 0.82 -17.11
N PHE A 200 -12.96 0.10 -17.59
CA PHE A 200 -11.61 0.64 -17.71
C PHE A 200 -11.45 1.43 -19.00
N GLN A 201 -10.94 2.66 -18.92
CA GLN A 201 -10.43 3.45 -20.04
C GLN A 201 -8.91 3.21 -20.20
N THR A 202 -8.17 3.17 -19.08
CA THR A 202 -6.75 2.84 -19.05
C THR A 202 -6.50 1.78 -17.98
N ALA A 203 -6.37 0.55 -18.42
CA ALA A 203 -6.16 -0.58 -17.52
C ALA A 203 -4.68 -0.95 -17.35
N SER A 204 -3.77 -0.47 -18.18
CA SER A 204 -2.35 -0.87 -18.17
C SER A 204 -1.44 0.34 -18.23
N VAL A 205 -0.42 0.36 -17.38
CA VAL A 205 0.51 1.47 -17.18
C VAL A 205 1.94 0.95 -17.15
N ASN A 206 2.83 1.69 -17.80
CA ASN A 206 4.26 1.40 -17.82
C ASN A 206 4.98 2.25 -16.76
N TYR A 207 5.63 1.59 -15.81
CA TYR A 207 6.46 2.21 -14.78
C TYR A 207 7.93 2.32 -15.19
N GLY A 208 8.36 1.60 -16.23
CA GLY A 208 9.76 1.57 -16.64
C GLY A 208 10.63 0.74 -15.72
N ALA A 209 11.66 1.34 -15.12
CA ALA A 209 12.60 0.65 -14.25
C ALA A 209 12.36 1.00 -12.78
N VAL A 210 12.17 -0.01 -11.95
CA VAL A 210 12.04 0.15 -10.50
C VAL A 210 13.27 -0.40 -9.79
N GLY A 211 14.04 0.49 -9.15
CA GLY A 211 15.29 0.13 -8.49
C GLY A 211 15.14 -0.89 -7.36
N SER A 212 16.25 -1.52 -6.99
CA SER A 212 16.31 -2.43 -5.84
C SER A 212 15.89 -1.73 -4.56
N PHE A 213 15.06 -2.37 -3.76
CA PHE A 213 14.53 -1.87 -2.48
C PHE A 213 13.99 -0.44 -2.61
N ASN A 214 13.20 -0.20 -3.66
CA ASN A 214 12.66 1.10 -3.99
C ASN A 214 11.15 1.05 -4.15
N LYS A 215 10.55 2.24 -4.15
CA LYS A 215 9.16 2.47 -4.55
C LYS A 215 9.16 3.28 -5.83
N ASP A 216 8.10 3.13 -6.60
CA ASP A 216 7.82 3.96 -7.75
C ASP A 216 6.30 4.11 -7.92
N ASP A 217 5.89 5.15 -8.59
CA ASP A 217 4.50 5.45 -8.88
C ASP A 217 4.29 5.75 -10.37
N ASN A 218 3.07 5.82 -10.82
CA ASN A 218 2.73 6.10 -12.21
C ASN A 218 2.63 7.61 -12.51
N GLY A 219 3.43 8.42 -11.84
CA GLY A 219 3.63 9.83 -12.14
C GLY A 219 2.76 10.77 -11.32
N ILE A 220 2.67 10.54 -10.01
CA ILE A 220 2.11 11.52 -9.06
C ILE A 220 2.99 12.77 -9.10
N GLU A 221 2.36 13.92 -9.29
CA GLU A 221 3.05 15.20 -9.31
C GLU A 221 2.91 15.93 -7.98
N TYR A 222 4.02 16.53 -7.53
CA TYR A 222 4.04 17.39 -6.35
C TYR A 222 4.56 18.77 -6.75
N ASP A 223 3.88 19.81 -6.27
CA ASP A 223 4.34 21.20 -6.34
C ASP A 223 4.58 21.71 -4.92
N GLU A 224 5.79 22.22 -4.66
CA GLU A 224 6.23 22.69 -3.34
C GLU A 224 5.97 21.69 -2.18
N GLY A 225 5.96 20.38 -2.48
CA GLY A 225 5.69 19.32 -1.52
C GLY A 225 4.19 19.05 -1.27
N LEU A 226 3.30 19.72 -1.99
CA LEU A 226 1.87 19.43 -2.00
C LEU A 226 1.52 18.59 -3.22
N LEU A 227 0.56 17.69 -3.06
CA LEU A 227 0.02 16.90 -4.16
C LEU A 227 -0.66 17.84 -5.16
N VAL A 228 -0.21 17.81 -6.41
CA VAL A 228 -0.89 18.52 -7.51
C VAL A 228 -1.99 17.62 -8.04
N THR A 229 -3.10 18.21 -8.42
CA THR A 229 -4.23 17.50 -9.00
C THR A 229 -3.84 16.75 -10.26
N GLY A 230 -4.15 15.46 -10.30
CA GLY A 230 -3.93 14.61 -11.45
C GLY A 230 -2.66 13.75 -11.41
N VAL A 231 -2.57 12.85 -12.33
CA VAL A 231 -1.49 11.87 -12.50
C VAL A 231 -1.04 11.89 -13.96
N ARG A 232 0.28 11.88 -14.20
CA ARG A 232 0.80 11.91 -15.58
C ARG A 232 0.44 10.69 -16.42
N ASN A 233 0.30 9.54 -15.79
CA ASN A 233 0.04 8.26 -16.46
C ASN A 233 -0.91 7.40 -15.61
N PRO A 234 -2.17 7.87 -15.40
CA PRO A 234 -3.09 7.22 -14.48
C PRO A 234 -3.64 5.90 -15.03
N PHE A 235 -4.00 4.99 -14.13
CA PHE A 235 -5.10 4.09 -14.42
C PHE A 235 -6.39 4.90 -14.45
N VAL A 236 -7.26 4.63 -15.39
CA VAL A 236 -8.54 5.35 -15.50
C VAL A 236 -9.67 4.34 -15.60
N PHE A 237 -10.66 4.49 -14.75
CA PHE A 237 -11.88 3.69 -14.81
C PHE A 237 -13.09 4.56 -14.46
N SER A 238 -14.25 4.17 -14.98
CA SER A 238 -15.53 4.77 -14.61
C SER A 238 -16.40 3.75 -13.87
N VAL A 239 -17.24 4.29 -13.00
CA VAL A 239 -18.21 3.54 -12.20
C VAL A 239 -19.61 3.83 -12.72
N ASP A 240 -20.41 2.79 -12.96
CA ASP A 240 -21.77 2.93 -13.46
C ASP A 240 -22.65 3.71 -12.46
N ALA A 241 -23.46 4.64 -12.95
CA ALA A 241 -24.37 5.47 -12.14
C ALA A 241 -25.40 4.67 -11.33
N ASN A 242 -25.67 3.42 -11.71
CA ASN A 242 -26.57 2.53 -10.97
C ASN A 242 -25.87 1.67 -9.94
N THR A 243 -24.57 1.84 -9.72
CA THR A 243 -23.82 1.07 -8.73
C THR A 243 -24.47 1.19 -7.35
N PRO A 244 -24.71 0.09 -6.64
CA PRO A 244 -25.28 0.15 -5.30
C PRO A 244 -24.36 0.87 -4.33
N ASN A 245 -24.95 1.59 -3.37
CA ASN A 245 -24.18 2.20 -2.28
C ASN A 245 -23.45 1.12 -1.47
N ASN A 246 -22.21 1.41 -1.05
CA ASN A 246 -21.29 0.48 -0.38
C ASN A 246 -20.93 -0.75 -1.23
N HIS A 247 -21.05 -0.66 -2.56
CA HIS A 247 -20.51 -1.68 -3.45
C HIS A 247 -19.00 -1.74 -3.31
N ILE A 248 -18.47 -2.95 -3.10
CA ILE A 248 -17.03 -3.17 -3.00
C ILE A 248 -16.51 -3.61 -4.37
N ILE A 249 -15.62 -2.81 -4.94
CA ILE A 249 -14.91 -3.16 -6.15
C ILE A 249 -13.59 -3.84 -5.74
N PRO A 250 -13.44 -5.14 -5.94
CA PRO A 250 -12.15 -5.80 -5.72
C PRO A 250 -11.26 -5.58 -6.94
N PHE A 251 -10.06 -5.07 -6.73
CA PHE A 251 -9.05 -4.91 -7.77
C PHE A 251 -7.95 -5.95 -7.66
N THR A 252 -7.48 -6.38 -8.81
CA THR A 252 -6.27 -7.17 -8.97
C THR A 252 -5.27 -6.38 -9.80
N LEU A 253 -4.10 -6.10 -9.23
CA LEU A 253 -2.96 -5.49 -9.89
C LEU A 253 -1.98 -6.59 -10.28
N THR A 254 -1.82 -6.83 -11.57
CA THR A 254 -0.82 -7.75 -12.11
C THR A 254 0.35 -6.93 -12.63
N MET A 255 1.54 -7.18 -12.11
CA MET A 255 2.77 -6.51 -12.50
C MET A 255 3.69 -7.51 -13.18
N THR A 256 4.22 -7.15 -14.35
CA THR A 256 5.25 -7.92 -15.05
C THR A 256 6.55 -7.14 -15.08
N ALA A 257 7.68 -7.84 -15.02
CA ALA A 257 9.01 -7.22 -15.01
C ALA A 257 10.05 -8.16 -15.61
N GLU A 258 11.19 -7.59 -16.00
CA GLU A 258 12.42 -8.29 -16.32
C GLU A 258 13.48 -8.06 -15.24
N ASN A 259 14.47 -8.94 -15.14
CA ASN A 259 15.58 -8.78 -14.20
C ASN A 259 16.56 -7.71 -14.70
N GLY A 260 16.55 -6.54 -14.07
CA GLY A 260 17.43 -5.43 -14.43
C GLY A 260 18.88 -5.59 -13.95
N LEU A 261 19.22 -6.65 -13.22
CA LEU A 261 20.57 -6.97 -12.77
C LEU A 261 21.22 -8.08 -13.58
N ASP A 262 20.43 -8.86 -14.29
CA ASP A 262 20.92 -9.91 -15.19
C ASP A 262 20.23 -9.81 -16.56
N PRO A 263 20.81 -9.06 -17.50
CA PRO A 263 20.23 -8.90 -18.84
C PRO A 263 20.25 -10.17 -19.68
N THR A 264 20.87 -11.25 -19.20
CA THR A 264 20.85 -12.57 -19.83
C THR A 264 19.72 -13.45 -19.35
N ASP A 265 19.07 -13.05 -18.27
CA ASP A 265 17.86 -13.68 -17.74
C ASP A 265 16.66 -13.26 -18.59
N ALA A 266 16.21 -14.15 -19.46
CA ALA A 266 15.05 -13.94 -20.33
C ALA A 266 13.71 -14.21 -19.62
N THR A 267 13.72 -14.41 -18.30
CA THR A 267 12.50 -14.70 -17.53
C THR A 267 11.66 -13.43 -17.40
N SER A 268 10.39 -13.53 -17.74
CA SER A 268 9.40 -12.52 -17.40
C SER A 268 8.78 -12.89 -16.06
N TYR A 269 9.05 -12.05 -15.06
CA TYR A 269 8.50 -12.19 -13.73
C TYR A 269 7.09 -11.63 -13.68
N SER A 270 6.20 -12.28 -12.94
CA SER A 270 4.81 -11.83 -12.78
C SER A 270 4.41 -11.85 -11.31
N PHE A 271 3.86 -10.74 -10.86
CA PHE A 271 3.44 -10.52 -9.47
C PHE A 271 1.98 -10.10 -9.46
N THR A 272 1.26 -10.50 -8.43
CA THR A 272 -0.15 -10.14 -8.27
C THR A 272 -0.39 -9.60 -6.86
N SER A 273 -1.04 -8.45 -6.79
CA SER A 273 -1.52 -7.86 -5.55
C SER A 273 -3.01 -7.56 -5.67
N THR A 274 -3.71 -7.52 -4.55
CA THR A 274 -5.14 -7.20 -4.52
C THR A 274 -5.42 -6.08 -3.52
N PHE A 275 -6.34 -5.20 -3.87
CA PHE A 275 -6.88 -4.18 -2.99
C PHE A 275 -8.36 -3.98 -3.33
N GLN A 276 -9.05 -3.14 -2.58
CA GLN A 276 -10.47 -2.87 -2.83
C GLN A 276 -10.79 -1.40 -2.63
N LEU A 277 -11.76 -0.91 -3.39
CA LEU A 277 -12.37 0.39 -3.20
C LEU A 277 -13.85 0.19 -2.89
N ILE A 278 -14.42 1.15 -2.20
CA ILE A 278 -15.84 1.15 -1.84
C ILE A 278 -16.52 2.28 -2.57
N VAL A 279 -17.49 1.96 -3.41
CA VAL A 279 -18.32 2.95 -4.10
C VAL A 279 -19.35 3.50 -3.13
N GLN A 280 -19.40 4.81 -3.03
CA GLN A 280 -20.42 5.49 -2.24
C GLN A 280 -21.44 6.16 -3.15
N ARG A 281 -22.64 6.33 -2.64
CA ARG A 281 -23.67 7.20 -3.23
C ARG A 281 -24.07 8.18 -2.15
N SER A 282 -23.08 8.94 -1.73
CA SER A 282 -23.24 9.90 -0.64
C SER A 282 -23.40 11.31 -1.19
N ARG A 283 -24.15 12.09 -0.46
CA ARG A 283 -24.18 13.53 -0.63
C ARG A 283 -23.33 14.14 0.47
N GLU A 284 -22.37 14.96 0.06
CA GLU A 284 -21.59 15.71 1.04
C GLU A 284 -22.48 16.80 1.69
N LEU A 285 -22.34 16.94 3.01
CA LEU A 285 -22.97 18.02 3.73
C LEU A 285 -22.15 19.29 3.50
N PRO A 286 -22.76 20.38 3.00
CA PRO A 286 -22.01 21.61 2.80
C PRO A 286 -21.37 22.06 4.12
N SER A 287 -20.12 22.53 4.05
CA SER A 287 -19.37 22.98 5.23
C SER A 287 -20.01 24.18 5.95
N ILE A 288 -20.88 24.91 5.24
CA ILE A 288 -21.64 26.03 5.79
C ILE A 288 -23.11 25.83 5.42
N ILE A 289 -23.96 25.73 6.42
CA ILE A 289 -25.42 25.75 6.27
C ILE A 289 -25.89 27.16 6.61
N ASP A 290 -26.17 27.93 5.58
CA ASP A 290 -26.59 29.34 5.70
C ASP A 290 -27.75 29.63 4.76
N SER A 291 -28.81 30.29 5.28
CA SER A 291 -29.98 30.68 4.51
C SER A 291 -29.75 31.82 3.50
N ASP A 292 -28.67 32.59 3.72
CA ASP A 292 -28.38 33.76 2.89
C ASP A 292 -27.62 33.41 1.60
N ALA A 293 -27.09 32.19 1.49
CA ALA A 293 -26.36 31.70 0.33
C ALA A 293 -27.34 31.07 -0.68
N ALA A 294 -28.21 31.86 -1.29
CA ALA A 294 -29.08 31.37 -2.34
C ALA A 294 -28.27 30.78 -3.51
N GLY A 295 -28.22 29.45 -3.59
CA GLY A 295 -27.68 28.72 -4.74
C GLY A 295 -26.20 28.35 -4.67
N THR A 296 -25.52 28.45 -3.52
CA THR A 296 -24.12 28.06 -3.37
C THR A 296 -23.91 26.75 -2.56
N ASP A 297 -24.98 26.13 -2.17
CA ASP A 297 -25.04 24.88 -1.43
C ASP A 297 -24.85 23.62 -2.31
N GLY A 298 -24.13 23.77 -3.40
CA GLY A 298 -23.78 22.65 -4.31
C GLY A 298 -24.98 21.93 -4.95
N GLY A 299 -26.20 22.50 -4.86
CA GLY A 299 -27.41 21.90 -5.41
C GLY A 299 -27.91 20.65 -4.67
N ASN A 300 -27.31 20.30 -3.56
CA ASN A 300 -27.60 19.07 -2.84
C ASN A 300 -28.48 19.24 -1.60
N VAL A 301 -28.77 20.44 -1.19
CA VAL A 301 -29.57 20.72 0.00
C VAL A 301 -30.72 21.64 -0.41
N ASP A 302 -31.96 21.18 -0.21
CA ASP A 302 -33.12 22.03 -0.40
C ASP A 302 -33.16 23.12 0.67
N THR A 303 -32.34 24.17 0.48
CA THR A 303 -32.46 25.40 1.26
C THR A 303 -33.54 26.27 0.62
N VAL A 304 -34.64 26.35 1.29
CA VAL A 304 -35.65 27.35 0.92
C VAL A 304 -35.22 28.69 1.53
N GLY A 305 -34.86 29.68 0.73
CA GLY A 305 -34.35 30.99 1.16
C GLY A 305 -35.34 31.75 2.07
N VAL A 306 -35.45 31.28 3.30
CA VAL A 306 -36.29 31.88 4.37
C VAL A 306 -35.39 31.87 5.62
N GLU A 307 -35.43 32.98 6.35
CA GLU A 307 -34.90 33.01 7.73
C GLU A 307 -35.44 31.78 8.48
N ASP A 308 -34.55 31.05 9.18
CA ASP A 308 -34.84 29.79 9.82
C ASP A 308 -35.00 28.55 8.88
N ALA A 309 -34.28 28.53 7.77
CA ALA A 309 -34.32 27.39 6.87
C ALA A 309 -33.87 26.08 7.60
N VAL A 310 -34.63 25.03 7.36
CA VAL A 310 -34.32 23.69 7.86
C VAL A 310 -33.73 22.87 6.71
N VAL A 311 -32.48 22.46 6.84
CA VAL A 311 -31.88 21.51 5.93
C VAL A 311 -32.42 20.12 6.27
N THR A 312 -33.07 19.47 5.31
CA THR A 312 -33.62 18.13 5.52
C THR A 312 -32.75 17.11 4.80
N LEU A 313 -32.11 16.26 5.59
CA LEU A 313 -31.35 15.11 5.08
C LEU A 313 -32.33 13.97 4.78
N GLY A 314 -32.52 13.67 3.51
CA GLY A 314 -33.42 12.63 3.04
C GLY A 314 -32.72 11.26 2.97
N SER A 315 -33.53 10.23 2.72
CA SER A 315 -33.05 8.82 2.61
C SER A 315 -32.55 8.43 1.21
N SER A 316 -32.51 9.37 0.26
CA SER A 316 -32.16 9.06 -1.14
C SER A 316 -30.70 8.68 -1.36
N ALA A 317 -29.82 9.13 -0.48
CA ALA A 317 -28.40 8.74 -0.43
C ALA A 317 -27.87 8.93 1.00
N PRO A 318 -26.83 8.26 1.44
CA PRO A 318 -26.17 8.57 2.70
C PRO A 318 -25.53 9.98 2.60
N TRP A 319 -25.47 10.66 3.75
CA TRP A 319 -24.82 11.95 3.88
C TRP A 319 -23.48 11.74 4.56
N VAL A 320 -22.43 12.36 4.04
CA VAL A 320 -21.08 12.25 4.59
C VAL A 320 -20.67 13.60 5.16
N VAL A 321 -20.01 13.58 6.30
CA VAL A 321 -19.46 14.76 6.98
C VAL A 321 -17.96 14.61 7.02
N ASP A 322 -17.26 15.19 6.05
CA ASP A 322 -15.81 15.12 5.95
C ASP A 322 -15.11 16.28 6.65
N THR A 323 -15.80 17.40 6.73
CA THR A 323 -15.30 18.62 7.37
C THR A 323 -16.24 19.08 8.45
N PRO A 324 -15.78 19.84 9.46
CA PRO A 324 -16.68 20.43 10.44
C PRO A 324 -17.74 21.28 9.77
N VAL A 325 -19.00 20.94 10.01
CA VAL A 325 -20.14 21.70 9.48
C VAL A 325 -20.46 22.86 10.40
N LEU A 326 -20.44 24.08 9.87
CA LEU A 326 -20.88 25.28 10.58
C LEU A 326 -22.35 25.52 10.32
N ILE A 327 -23.17 25.45 11.38
CA ILE A 327 -24.59 25.79 11.33
C ILE A 327 -24.75 27.23 11.83
N SER A 328 -25.16 28.14 10.94
CA SER A 328 -25.37 29.52 11.30
C SER A 328 -26.50 29.68 12.30
N LYS A 329 -26.52 30.78 13.06
CA LYS A 329 -27.56 31.05 14.05
C LYS A 329 -28.93 31.13 13.37
N GLY A 330 -29.88 30.40 13.87
CA GLY A 330 -31.25 30.32 13.31
C GLY A 330 -31.46 29.19 12.31
N GLN A 331 -30.38 28.49 11.94
CA GLN A 331 -30.45 27.32 11.06
C GLN A 331 -30.55 26.01 11.84
N SER A 332 -31.10 25.00 11.22
CA SER A 332 -31.12 23.65 11.79
C SER A 332 -31.02 22.57 10.72
N VAL A 333 -30.48 21.43 11.12
CA VAL A 333 -30.43 20.23 10.28
C VAL A 333 -31.44 19.23 10.81
N LYS A 334 -32.36 18.81 9.95
CA LYS A 334 -33.34 17.77 10.27
C LYS A 334 -32.98 16.49 9.56
N VAL A 335 -32.67 15.46 10.34
CA VAL A 335 -32.45 14.11 9.83
C VAL A 335 -33.78 13.40 9.79
N THR A 336 -34.22 12.94 8.61
CA THR A 336 -35.45 12.16 8.45
C THR A 336 -35.20 10.68 8.68
N GLU A 337 -36.25 9.93 8.99
CA GLU A 337 -36.17 8.50 9.13
C GLU A 337 -35.60 7.85 7.86
N GLY A 338 -34.61 6.99 8.01
CA GLY A 338 -33.90 6.32 6.90
C GLY A 338 -32.68 7.07 6.35
N ALA A 339 -32.40 8.30 6.78
CA ALA A 339 -31.14 8.95 6.43
C ALA A 339 -29.97 8.28 7.14
N GLN A 340 -28.87 8.04 6.43
CA GLN A 340 -27.67 7.43 6.96
C GLN A 340 -26.57 8.49 7.01
N MET A 341 -25.89 8.57 8.15
CA MET A 341 -24.69 9.40 8.34
C MET A 341 -23.59 8.49 8.85
N PRO A 342 -22.82 7.87 7.97
CA PRO A 342 -21.62 7.15 8.38
C PRO A 342 -20.58 8.13 8.92
N PHE A 343 -20.00 7.83 10.06
CA PHE A 343 -18.93 8.59 10.71
C PHE A 343 -17.62 7.84 10.52
#